data_2acdf4d3a13aea0cefa3695c207612dc
#
_entry.id   2acdf4d3a13aea0cefa3695c207612dc
#
_cell.length_a   1.000
_cell.length_b   1.000
_cell.length_c   1.000
_cell.angle_alpha   90.00
_cell.angle_beta   90.00
_cell.angle_gamma   90.00
#
_symmetry.space_group_name_H-M   'P 1'
#
loop_
_entity.id
_entity.type
_entity.pdbx_description
1 polymer ?
#
loop_
_entity_poly.entity_id
_entity_poly.type
_entity_poly.pdbx_seq_one_letter_code
_entity_poly.pdbx_strand_id
1 'polypeptide(L)'
;MASLITDVAAATSFFCFRMPQTTLLCLAMTRAILFISILLSFAGPVFAQKPAAPEIQLLTRTTRRQETVRFSYGGTVTLIAAPRGNVTVEGWSRNEVELTADIELKGPTEADLDQLAKVNTFVFDEDLNHLSVLTTGTHDRAYMKKAAKNFPKNLLNLPWKIDYRLRVPINTDMEVNAGHGTLKLSGVEGALRLSATEGDTSLSLTGGTVTTTVAAGSITLNIPARSWRGAGADIRIASGTINVDLQPGFSGDIDAEVLRTGKIVNTFEGLASREKPGITERTVRGRAGAGGAYFKFTVGDGVVNIRRAAQ
;
A
#
# COMPACT_ATOMS: atom_id res chain seq x y z
N MET A 1 37.02 -17.65 53.01
CA MET A 1 38.12 -16.72 52.80
C MET A 1 37.56 -15.51 52.17
N ALA A 2 37.09 -14.54 52.90
CA ALA A 2 37.72 -13.29 53.38
C ALA A 2 37.89 -12.32 52.23
N SER A 3 36.97 -11.33 52.12
CA SER A 3 37.06 -10.00 52.75
C SER A 3 37.93 -9.03 51.95
N LEU A 4 37.35 -7.93 51.47
CA LEU A 4 37.60 -6.61 52.04
C LEU A 4 36.77 -5.52 51.37
N ILE A 5 36.01 -4.86 52.19
CA ILE A 5 35.33 -3.59 52.08
C ILE A 5 36.37 -2.45 52.19
N THR A 6 36.23 -1.34 51.46
CA THR A 6 36.67 -0.03 51.96
C THR A 6 35.75 1.09 51.47
N ASP A 7 35.03 1.63 52.41
CA ASP A 7 34.41 2.94 52.47
C ASP A 7 35.44 4.09 52.31
N VAL A 8 35.07 5.22 51.68
CA VAL A 8 35.60 6.53 52.04
C VAL A 8 34.46 7.55 52.03
N ALA A 9 34.19 8.03 53.22
CA ALA A 9 33.22 9.07 53.54
C ALA A 9 33.80 10.48 53.43
N ALA A 10 32.94 11.39 53.04
CA ALA A 10 32.76 12.78 53.51
C ALA A 10 33.93 13.71 53.82
N ALA A 11 33.88 14.91 53.26
CA ALA A 11 34.27 16.13 53.97
C ALA A 11 33.53 17.36 53.39
N THR A 12 32.49 17.77 54.05
CA THR A 12 31.88 19.11 53.98
C THR A 12 32.76 20.11 54.70
N SER A 13 33.24 21.17 54.05
CA SER A 13 33.81 22.32 54.74
C SER A 13 32.99 23.59 54.38
N PHE A 14 32.32 24.09 55.40
CA PHE A 14 31.66 25.40 55.44
C PHE A 14 32.75 26.50 55.49
N PHE A 15 32.74 27.39 54.50
CA PHE A 15 33.49 28.65 54.59
C PHE A 15 32.46 29.81 54.68
N CYS A 16 32.40 30.37 55.92
CA CYS A 16 31.61 31.54 56.24
C CYS A 16 32.44 32.81 55.87
N PHE A 17 32.08 33.49 54.79
CA PHE A 17 32.74 34.76 54.40
C PHE A 17 31.84 35.96 54.80
N ARG A 18 32.34 36.74 55.75
CA ARG A 18 31.72 37.95 56.32
C ARG A 18 31.96 39.15 55.37
N MET A 19 30.94 39.61 54.65
CA MET A 19 31.06 40.78 53.78
C MET A 19 30.83 42.10 54.51
N PRO A 20 31.58 43.17 54.18
CA PRO A 20 31.40 44.51 54.76
C PRO A 20 30.24 45.27 54.17
N GLN A 21 29.61 46.11 54.98
CA GLN A 21 28.33 46.82 54.76
C GLN A 21 28.30 47.87 53.61
N THR A 22 29.40 48.10 52.90
CA THR A 22 29.46 49.16 51.85
C THR A 22 29.03 48.67 50.45
N THR A 23 28.67 47.43 50.27
CA THR A 23 28.28 46.86 48.97
C THR A 23 26.74 46.86 48.73
N LEU A 24 25.94 47.22 49.73
CA LEU A 24 24.47 47.17 49.61
C LEU A 24 23.84 48.30 48.72
N LEU A 25 24.55 49.42 48.52
CA LEU A 25 24.00 50.50 47.69
C LEU A 25 24.23 50.30 46.18
N CYS A 26 25.25 49.54 45.77
CA CYS A 26 25.50 49.29 44.35
C CYS A 26 24.61 48.16 43.78
N LEU A 27 24.10 47.29 44.62
CA LEU A 27 23.25 46.16 44.15
C LEU A 27 21.82 46.59 43.82
N ALA A 28 21.35 47.72 44.38
CA ALA A 28 20.01 48.23 44.11
C ALA A 28 19.90 48.96 42.75
N MET A 29 20.96 49.62 42.30
CA MET A 29 20.97 50.29 40.99
C MET A 29 21.19 49.33 39.81
N THR A 30 21.94 48.24 40.00
CA THR A 30 22.13 47.20 38.97
C THR A 30 20.89 46.36 38.72
N ARG A 31 20.03 46.18 39.74
CA ARG A 31 18.76 45.45 39.57
C ARG A 31 17.72 46.26 38.79
N ALA A 32 17.69 47.61 38.90
CA ALA A 32 16.79 48.46 38.15
C ALA A 32 17.14 48.51 36.64
N ILE A 33 18.43 48.47 36.28
CA ILE A 33 18.90 48.47 34.90
C ILE A 33 18.67 47.07 34.23
N LEU A 34 18.78 45.97 35.01
CA LEU A 34 18.54 44.64 34.49
C LEU A 34 17.05 44.36 34.18
N PHE A 35 16.10 45.00 34.93
CA PHE A 35 14.66 44.88 34.64
C PHE A 35 14.23 45.67 33.42
N ILE A 36 14.87 46.80 33.10
CA ILE A 36 14.57 47.61 31.91
C ILE A 36 15.12 46.91 30.65
N SER A 37 16.27 46.25 30.72
CA SER A 37 16.84 45.50 29.59
C SER A 37 16.09 44.19 29.26
N ILE A 38 15.41 43.57 30.22
CA ILE A 38 14.60 42.38 30.01
C ILE A 38 13.25 42.72 29.36
N LEU A 39 12.70 43.91 29.57
CA LEU A 39 11.44 44.30 28.92
C LEU A 39 11.60 44.69 27.44
N LEU A 40 12.81 45.02 26.97
CA LEU A 40 13.07 45.37 25.56
C LEU A 40 13.42 44.18 24.68
N SER A 41 13.65 42.97 25.25
CA SER A 41 14.09 41.79 24.53
C SER A 41 12.94 40.91 24.01
N PHE A 42 11.67 41.28 24.27
CA PHE A 42 10.49 40.52 23.80
C PHE A 42 9.82 41.06 22.53
N ALA A 43 10.47 42.02 21.84
CA ALA A 43 10.09 42.32 20.46
C ALA A 43 10.71 41.26 19.55
N GLY A 44 10.23 40.00 19.66
CA GLY A 44 10.53 38.95 18.69
C GLY A 44 10.08 39.40 17.31
N PRO A 45 10.81 39.07 16.23
CA PRO A 45 10.37 39.35 14.88
C PRO A 45 8.98 38.75 14.70
N VAL A 46 7.98 39.57 14.54
CA VAL A 46 6.68 39.12 14.01
C VAL A 46 6.97 38.64 12.62
N PHE A 47 7.20 37.34 12.48
CA PHE A 47 7.16 36.68 11.17
C PHE A 47 5.75 36.93 10.65
N ALA A 48 5.62 37.88 9.74
CA ALA A 48 4.41 38.03 8.96
C ALA A 48 4.14 36.67 8.30
N GLN A 49 3.20 35.93 8.85
CA GLN A 49 2.70 34.72 8.20
C GLN A 49 2.20 35.17 6.85
N LYS A 50 2.92 34.77 5.80
CA LYS A 50 2.45 34.93 4.43
C LYS A 50 1.01 34.42 4.43
N PRO A 51 0.01 35.23 4.04
CA PRO A 51 -1.37 34.78 4.00
C PRO A 51 -1.41 33.49 3.22
N ALA A 52 -1.96 32.42 3.83
CA ALA A 52 -2.18 31.17 3.15
C ALA A 52 -2.95 31.50 1.86
N ALA A 53 -2.43 31.08 0.73
CA ALA A 53 -3.14 31.24 -0.55
C ALA A 53 -4.56 30.67 -0.34
N PRO A 54 -5.62 31.34 -0.83
CA PRO A 54 -6.98 30.88 -0.66
C PRO A 54 -7.05 29.43 -1.17
N GLU A 55 -7.45 28.52 -0.29
CA GLU A 55 -7.64 27.11 -0.63
C GLU A 55 -8.79 27.07 -1.63
N ILE A 56 -8.47 26.84 -2.90
CA ILE A 56 -9.49 26.74 -3.97
C ILE A 56 -10.30 25.49 -3.65
N GLN A 57 -11.54 25.66 -3.22
CA GLN A 57 -12.47 24.55 -3.04
C GLN A 57 -12.75 23.92 -4.40
N LEU A 58 -12.27 22.69 -4.59
CA LEU A 58 -12.51 21.93 -5.81
C LEU A 58 -13.93 21.31 -5.78
N LEU A 59 -14.67 21.51 -6.83
CA LEU A 59 -15.90 20.76 -7.09
C LEU A 59 -15.56 19.31 -7.38
N THR A 60 -16.41 18.39 -6.94
CA THR A 60 -16.24 16.95 -7.20
C THR A 60 -17.40 16.44 -8.02
N ARG A 61 -17.11 15.75 -9.11
CA ARG A 61 -18.11 15.08 -9.97
C ARG A 61 -17.77 13.61 -10.06
N THR A 62 -18.74 12.74 -9.80
CA THR A 62 -18.63 11.29 -10.01
C THR A 62 -19.54 10.83 -11.10
N THR A 63 -19.00 10.12 -12.08
CA THR A 63 -19.75 9.55 -13.21
C THR A 63 -19.55 8.04 -13.21
N ARG A 64 -20.65 7.30 -13.36
CA ARG A 64 -20.62 5.83 -13.48
C ARG A 64 -20.77 5.42 -14.94
N ARG A 65 -19.88 4.52 -15.38
CA ARG A 65 -19.99 3.80 -16.64
C ARG A 65 -20.12 2.31 -16.37
N GLN A 66 -20.98 1.65 -17.11
CA GLN A 66 -21.20 0.21 -17.01
C GLN A 66 -21.22 -0.39 -18.41
N GLU A 67 -20.45 -1.48 -18.57
CA GLU A 67 -20.35 -2.24 -19.82
C GLU A 67 -20.57 -3.72 -19.49
N THR A 68 -21.25 -4.43 -20.38
CA THR A 68 -21.44 -5.88 -20.24
C THR A 68 -21.23 -6.53 -21.60
N VAL A 69 -20.40 -7.55 -21.62
CA VAL A 69 -20.04 -8.25 -22.85
C VAL A 69 -20.08 -9.76 -22.64
N ARG A 70 -20.51 -10.50 -23.67
CA ARG A 70 -20.38 -11.96 -23.68
C ARG A 70 -18.91 -12.34 -23.79
N PHE A 71 -18.46 -13.26 -22.95
CA PHE A 71 -17.06 -13.61 -22.87
C PHE A 71 -16.89 -15.14 -22.88
N SER A 72 -16.00 -15.62 -23.75
CA SER A 72 -15.74 -17.04 -23.90
C SER A 72 -14.99 -17.60 -22.70
N TYR A 73 -15.27 -18.84 -22.38
CA TYR A 73 -14.54 -19.61 -21.38
C TYR A 73 -13.04 -19.68 -21.72
N GLY A 74 -12.17 -19.39 -20.76
CA GLY A 74 -10.72 -19.38 -20.95
C GLY A 74 -10.18 -18.16 -21.71
N GLY A 75 -10.99 -17.13 -21.91
CA GLY A 75 -10.51 -15.86 -22.47
C GLY A 75 -9.66 -15.07 -21.49
N THR A 76 -8.98 -14.04 -22.00
CA THR A 76 -8.09 -13.15 -21.25
C THR A 76 -8.68 -11.77 -21.05
N VAL A 77 -8.67 -11.27 -19.81
CA VAL A 77 -9.05 -9.89 -19.48
C VAL A 77 -7.82 -9.11 -19.06
N THR A 78 -7.51 -8.04 -19.77
CA THR A 78 -6.44 -7.10 -19.44
C THR A 78 -7.05 -5.81 -18.88
N LEU A 79 -6.68 -5.44 -17.66
CA LEU A 79 -7.05 -4.18 -17.05
C LEU A 79 -5.81 -3.35 -16.73
N ILE A 80 -5.64 -2.23 -17.41
CA ILE A 80 -4.69 -1.18 -17.04
C ILE A 80 -5.48 -0.08 -16.34
N ALA A 81 -5.49 -0.14 -15.01
CA ALA A 81 -6.27 0.74 -14.16
C ALA A 81 -5.71 2.17 -14.10
N ALA A 82 -6.49 3.08 -13.55
CA ALA A 82 -6.07 4.45 -13.30
C ALA A 82 -4.88 4.49 -12.31
N PRO A 83 -4.06 5.55 -12.36
CA PRO A 83 -2.97 5.75 -11.41
C PRO A 83 -3.44 5.76 -9.95
N ARG A 84 -4.70 6.13 -9.72
CA ARG A 84 -5.37 6.12 -8.40
C ARG A 84 -6.76 5.55 -8.54
N GLY A 85 -7.16 4.75 -7.57
CA GLY A 85 -8.46 4.12 -7.48
C GLY A 85 -8.36 2.66 -7.07
N ASN A 86 -9.49 2.08 -6.76
CA ASN A 86 -9.60 0.71 -6.30
C ASN A 86 -9.98 -0.21 -7.45
N VAL A 87 -9.49 -1.43 -7.41
CA VAL A 87 -9.84 -2.48 -8.36
C VAL A 87 -10.44 -3.65 -7.58
N THR A 88 -11.66 -4.04 -7.93
CA THR A 88 -12.31 -5.22 -7.37
C THR A 88 -12.70 -6.17 -8.50
N VAL A 89 -12.29 -7.42 -8.38
CA VAL A 89 -12.59 -8.48 -9.35
C VAL A 89 -13.26 -9.64 -8.64
N GLU A 90 -14.39 -10.08 -9.16
CA GLU A 90 -15.14 -11.24 -8.69
C GLU A 90 -15.32 -12.28 -9.80
N GLY A 91 -14.99 -13.52 -9.53
CA GLY A 91 -15.35 -14.65 -10.38
C GLY A 91 -16.82 -15.03 -10.21
N TRP A 92 -17.54 -15.24 -11.32
CA TRP A 92 -18.93 -15.70 -11.30
C TRP A 92 -19.18 -16.83 -12.32
N SER A 93 -20.35 -17.43 -12.25
CA SER A 93 -20.71 -18.58 -13.08
C SER A 93 -21.28 -18.21 -14.46
N ARG A 94 -21.31 -16.93 -14.85
CA ARG A 94 -21.85 -16.48 -16.14
C ARG A 94 -20.73 -16.37 -17.16
N ASN A 95 -21.07 -16.59 -18.45
CA ASN A 95 -20.16 -16.40 -19.59
C ASN A 95 -20.24 -14.97 -20.12
N GLU A 96 -20.07 -14.02 -19.25
CA GLU A 96 -20.06 -12.59 -19.55
C GLU A 96 -19.11 -11.86 -18.60
N VAL A 97 -18.57 -10.74 -19.04
CA VAL A 97 -17.83 -9.81 -18.22
C VAL A 97 -18.68 -8.57 -17.99
N GLU A 98 -18.88 -8.22 -16.73
CA GLU A 98 -19.52 -6.96 -16.33
C GLU A 98 -18.46 -6.04 -15.75
N LEU A 99 -18.32 -4.86 -16.32
CA LEU A 99 -17.46 -3.79 -15.85
C LEU A 99 -18.30 -2.64 -15.33
N THR A 100 -18.04 -2.19 -14.13
CA THR A 100 -18.54 -0.92 -13.58
C THR A 100 -17.34 -0.06 -13.21
N ALA A 101 -17.31 1.18 -13.69
CA ALA A 101 -16.28 2.16 -13.41
C ALA A 101 -16.90 3.43 -12.83
N ASP A 102 -16.49 3.78 -11.61
CA ASP A 102 -16.86 5.04 -10.95
C ASP A 102 -15.71 6.04 -11.15
N ILE A 103 -15.92 7.03 -12.01
CA ILE A 103 -14.94 8.06 -12.39
C ILE A 103 -15.19 9.29 -11.52
N GLU A 104 -14.24 9.63 -10.65
CA GLU A 104 -14.26 10.82 -9.81
C GLU A 104 -13.26 11.85 -10.32
N LEU A 105 -13.75 13.04 -10.60
CA LEU A 105 -12.99 14.19 -11.09
C LEU A 105 -13.12 15.35 -10.10
N LYS A 106 -12.04 16.11 -9.92
CA LYS A 106 -12.04 17.33 -9.10
C LYS A 106 -11.53 18.50 -9.91
N GLY A 107 -12.27 19.59 -9.89
CA GLY A 107 -11.92 20.80 -10.65
C GLY A 107 -12.48 22.08 -10.05
N PRO A 108 -11.92 23.25 -10.39
CA PRO A 108 -12.39 24.55 -9.87
C PRO A 108 -13.78 24.93 -10.33
N THR A 109 -14.15 24.56 -11.57
CA THR A 109 -15.43 24.90 -12.19
C THR A 109 -16.07 23.71 -12.89
N GLU A 110 -17.37 23.77 -13.16
CA GLU A 110 -18.08 22.76 -13.94
C GLU A 110 -17.52 22.62 -15.37
N ALA A 111 -17.14 23.74 -16.00
CA ALA A 111 -16.50 23.73 -17.31
C ALA A 111 -15.15 23.00 -17.30
N ASP A 112 -14.36 23.13 -16.24
CA ASP A 112 -13.12 22.39 -16.06
C ASP A 112 -13.37 20.89 -15.87
N LEU A 113 -14.41 20.53 -15.12
CA LEU A 113 -14.85 19.14 -14.98
C LEU A 113 -15.27 18.52 -16.31
N ASP A 114 -15.96 19.30 -17.19
CA ASP A 114 -16.29 18.86 -18.55
C ASP A 114 -15.04 18.61 -19.41
N GLN A 115 -14.04 19.45 -19.30
CA GLN A 115 -12.76 19.24 -19.99
C GLN A 115 -12.03 18.00 -19.47
N LEU A 116 -11.97 17.83 -18.13
CA LEU A 116 -11.34 16.66 -17.50
C LEU A 116 -12.07 15.36 -17.88
N ALA A 117 -13.38 15.35 -17.96
CA ALA A 117 -14.19 14.19 -18.32
C ALA A 117 -13.92 13.69 -19.75
N LYS A 118 -13.54 14.58 -20.66
CA LYS A 118 -13.21 14.20 -22.04
C LYS A 118 -11.94 13.37 -22.17
N VAL A 119 -11.00 13.51 -21.23
CA VAL A 119 -9.68 12.86 -21.30
C VAL A 119 -9.51 11.78 -20.24
N ASN A 120 -10.03 11.98 -19.01
CA ASN A 120 -9.90 11.02 -17.92
C ASN A 120 -11.03 10.00 -17.97
N THR A 121 -10.83 8.94 -18.69
CA THR A 121 -11.81 7.88 -18.96
C THR A 121 -11.09 6.56 -19.20
N PHE A 122 -11.77 5.59 -19.80
CA PHE A 122 -11.16 4.36 -20.25
C PHE A 122 -11.68 3.97 -21.63
N VAL A 123 -10.85 3.24 -22.36
CA VAL A 123 -11.20 2.54 -23.60
C VAL A 123 -11.52 1.10 -23.24
N PHE A 124 -12.64 0.64 -23.74
CA PHE A 124 -13.09 -0.72 -23.62
C PHE A 124 -13.05 -1.34 -25.02
N ASP A 125 -12.18 -2.31 -25.21
CA ASP A 125 -11.92 -2.95 -26.49
C ASP A 125 -12.07 -4.47 -26.34
N GLU A 126 -12.90 -5.06 -27.19
CA GLU A 126 -13.17 -6.49 -27.15
C GLU A 126 -12.81 -7.16 -28.48
N ASP A 127 -12.19 -8.28 -28.39
CA ASP A 127 -11.93 -9.24 -29.45
C ASP A 127 -12.45 -10.62 -28.99
N LEU A 128 -12.55 -11.59 -29.90
CA LEU A 128 -13.18 -12.91 -29.69
C LEU A 128 -12.89 -13.58 -28.33
N ASN A 129 -11.66 -13.51 -27.85
CA ASN A 129 -11.23 -14.10 -26.57
C ASN A 129 -10.41 -13.16 -25.69
N HIS A 130 -10.37 -11.87 -26.03
CA HIS A 130 -9.60 -10.91 -25.28
C HIS A 130 -10.43 -9.64 -25.05
N LEU A 131 -10.50 -9.25 -23.78
CA LEU A 131 -11.11 -7.99 -23.36
C LEU A 131 -10.03 -7.09 -22.79
N SER A 132 -9.92 -5.89 -23.32
CA SER A 132 -8.95 -4.89 -22.85
C SER A 132 -9.68 -3.65 -22.30
N VAL A 133 -9.34 -3.29 -21.07
CA VAL A 133 -9.79 -2.08 -20.38
C VAL A 133 -8.58 -1.20 -20.11
N LEU A 134 -8.42 -0.16 -20.92
CA LEU A 134 -7.26 0.75 -20.86
C LEU A 134 -7.68 2.10 -20.34
N THR A 135 -7.18 2.49 -19.18
CA THR A 135 -7.43 3.86 -18.65
C THR A 135 -6.63 4.88 -19.45
N THR A 136 -7.32 5.91 -19.88
CA THR A 136 -6.72 7.09 -20.53
C THR A 136 -6.86 8.31 -19.62
N GLY A 137 -5.98 9.28 -19.75
CA GLY A 137 -6.11 10.49 -18.94
C GLY A 137 -4.88 11.37 -18.92
N THR A 138 -4.93 12.38 -18.05
CA THR A 138 -3.87 13.39 -17.92
C THR A 138 -2.50 12.81 -17.46
N HIS A 139 -2.47 11.59 -16.95
CA HIS A 139 -1.26 10.88 -16.56
C HIS A 139 -0.47 10.34 -17.77
N ASP A 140 -1.14 10.06 -18.89
CA ASP A 140 -0.51 9.53 -20.09
C ASP A 140 -0.11 10.66 -21.06
N ARG A 141 1.16 11.02 -21.05
CA ARG A 141 1.71 12.07 -21.91
C ARG A 141 1.58 11.74 -23.41
N ALA A 142 1.68 10.46 -23.78
CA ALA A 142 1.58 10.04 -25.17
C ALA A 142 0.15 10.19 -25.69
N TYR A 143 -0.82 9.76 -24.88
CA TYR A 143 -2.23 9.97 -25.15
C TYR A 143 -2.58 11.46 -25.24
N MET A 144 -2.16 12.28 -24.27
CA MET A 144 -2.45 13.71 -24.26
C MET A 144 -1.88 14.46 -25.45
N LYS A 145 -0.70 14.08 -25.95
CA LYS A 145 -0.13 14.66 -27.18
C LYS A 145 -0.95 14.36 -28.43
N LYS A 146 -1.62 13.21 -28.50
CA LYS A 146 -2.41 12.80 -29.66
C LYS A 146 -3.86 13.31 -29.55
N ALA A 147 -4.51 13.07 -28.41
CA ALA A 147 -5.96 13.26 -28.23
C ALA A 147 -6.33 14.67 -27.75
N ALA A 148 -5.43 15.38 -27.07
CA ALA A 148 -5.77 16.63 -26.38
C ALA A 148 -4.67 17.71 -26.53
N LYS A 149 -4.25 18.01 -27.76
CA LYS A 149 -3.17 18.98 -28.07
C LYS A 149 -3.36 20.36 -27.43
N ASN A 150 -4.60 20.80 -27.29
CA ASN A 150 -4.97 22.12 -26.75
C ASN A 150 -5.54 22.04 -25.33
N PHE A 151 -5.25 20.96 -24.59
CA PHE A 151 -5.75 20.79 -23.23
C PHE A 151 -5.13 21.84 -22.29
N PRO A 152 -5.94 22.50 -21.42
CA PRO A 152 -5.47 23.52 -20.50
C PRO A 152 -4.42 22.97 -19.52
N LYS A 153 -3.24 23.59 -19.48
CA LYS A 153 -2.12 23.11 -18.65
C LYS A 153 -2.41 23.14 -17.15
N ASN A 154 -3.23 24.08 -16.69
CA ASN A 154 -3.65 24.21 -15.29
C ASN A 154 -4.50 23.01 -14.82
N LEU A 155 -5.14 22.25 -15.73
CA LEU A 155 -5.96 21.09 -15.41
C LEU A 155 -5.19 19.76 -15.37
N LEU A 156 -3.94 19.73 -15.87
CA LEU A 156 -3.16 18.49 -15.99
C LEU A 156 -2.88 17.79 -14.65
N ASN A 157 -2.74 18.58 -13.57
CA ASN A 157 -2.37 18.06 -12.25
C ASN A 157 -3.57 17.98 -11.29
N LEU A 158 -4.78 18.22 -11.77
CA LEU A 158 -5.95 18.11 -10.91
C LEU A 158 -6.20 16.64 -10.52
N PRO A 159 -6.67 16.41 -9.29
CA PRO A 159 -6.87 15.06 -8.79
C PRO A 159 -8.06 14.39 -9.46
N TRP A 160 -7.88 13.13 -9.83
CA TRP A 160 -8.91 12.25 -10.35
C TRP A 160 -8.60 10.80 -10.00
N LYS A 161 -9.60 9.95 -10.01
CA LYS A 161 -9.47 8.51 -9.82
C LYS A 161 -10.58 7.76 -10.57
N ILE A 162 -10.34 6.46 -10.81
CA ILE A 162 -11.37 5.55 -11.28
C ILE A 162 -11.36 4.30 -10.40
N ASP A 163 -12.51 4.01 -9.80
CA ASP A 163 -12.72 2.77 -9.06
C ASP A 163 -13.38 1.75 -10.01
N TYR A 164 -12.68 0.62 -10.24
CA TYR A 164 -13.13 -0.44 -11.13
C TYR A 164 -13.71 -1.62 -10.36
N ARG A 165 -14.87 -2.12 -10.83
CA ARG A 165 -15.43 -3.40 -10.38
C ARG A 165 -15.70 -4.25 -11.62
N LEU A 166 -15.07 -5.43 -11.64
CA LEU A 166 -15.24 -6.42 -12.69
C LEU A 166 -15.86 -7.68 -12.12
N ARG A 167 -16.83 -8.24 -12.86
CA ARG A 167 -17.27 -9.62 -12.68
C ARG A 167 -16.88 -10.39 -13.92
N VAL A 168 -16.15 -11.48 -13.72
CA VAL A 168 -15.58 -12.29 -14.82
C VAL A 168 -15.95 -13.76 -14.65
N PRO A 169 -16.01 -14.57 -15.70
CA PRO A 169 -16.15 -16.03 -15.55
C PRO A 169 -15.05 -16.59 -14.65
N ILE A 170 -15.37 -17.62 -13.86
CA ILE A 170 -14.43 -18.21 -12.90
C ILE A 170 -13.10 -18.58 -13.57
N ASN A 171 -13.15 -19.20 -14.76
CA ASN A 171 -11.95 -19.62 -15.48
C ASN A 171 -11.56 -18.56 -16.53
N THR A 172 -11.04 -17.43 -16.06
CA THR A 172 -10.59 -16.32 -16.88
C THR A 172 -9.13 -16.04 -16.59
N ASP A 173 -8.31 -15.95 -17.61
CA ASP A 173 -6.96 -15.45 -17.49
C ASP A 173 -6.99 -13.93 -17.33
N MET A 174 -6.21 -13.40 -16.40
CA MET A 174 -6.24 -11.98 -16.10
C MET A 174 -4.85 -11.35 -16.04
N GLU A 175 -4.75 -10.17 -16.61
CA GLU A 175 -3.63 -9.26 -16.39
C GLU A 175 -4.16 -7.95 -15.82
N VAL A 176 -3.80 -7.66 -14.56
CA VAL A 176 -4.23 -6.45 -13.86
C VAL A 176 -3.03 -5.63 -13.47
N ASN A 177 -3.00 -4.39 -13.97
CA ASN A 177 -2.01 -3.39 -13.57
C ASN A 177 -2.72 -2.26 -12.83
N ALA A 178 -2.64 -2.29 -11.49
CA ALA A 178 -3.23 -1.31 -10.60
C ALA A 178 -2.19 -0.24 -10.18
N GLY A 179 -2.67 0.99 -10.00
CA GLY A 179 -1.85 2.10 -9.49
C GLY A 179 -1.80 2.12 -7.96
N HIS A 180 -2.18 3.28 -7.39
CA HIS A 180 -2.31 3.49 -5.95
C HIS A 180 -3.77 3.25 -5.52
N GLY A 181 -3.97 2.29 -4.64
CA GLY A 181 -5.30 1.92 -4.13
C GLY A 181 -5.39 0.46 -3.73
N THR A 182 -6.59 -0.01 -3.44
CA THR A 182 -6.80 -1.41 -3.08
C THR A 182 -7.04 -2.27 -4.31
N LEU A 183 -6.42 -3.46 -4.35
CA LEU A 183 -6.69 -4.50 -5.32
C LEU A 183 -7.34 -5.70 -4.62
N LYS A 184 -8.58 -6.00 -4.95
CA LYS A 184 -9.29 -7.17 -4.43
C LYS A 184 -9.64 -8.12 -5.55
N LEU A 185 -9.31 -9.40 -5.40
CA LEU A 185 -9.62 -10.43 -6.37
C LEU A 185 -10.11 -11.68 -5.66
N SER A 186 -11.26 -12.20 -6.08
CA SER A 186 -11.90 -13.36 -5.47
C SER A 186 -12.57 -14.25 -6.48
N GLY A 187 -12.50 -15.58 -6.25
CA GLY A 187 -13.26 -16.59 -6.99
C GLY A 187 -12.87 -16.79 -8.46
N VAL A 188 -11.69 -16.33 -8.88
CA VAL A 188 -11.16 -16.52 -10.24
C VAL A 188 -10.08 -17.60 -10.22
N GLU A 189 -10.09 -18.49 -11.21
CA GLU A 189 -9.16 -19.62 -11.36
C GLU A 189 -8.60 -19.63 -12.77
N GLY A 190 -7.58 -18.89 -13.05
CA GLY A 190 -6.91 -18.82 -14.36
C GLY A 190 -5.43 -18.55 -14.19
N ALA A 191 -4.79 -18.08 -15.26
CA ALA A 191 -3.47 -17.49 -15.20
C ALA A 191 -3.62 -16.02 -14.78
N LEU A 192 -3.30 -15.70 -13.54
CA LEU A 192 -3.49 -14.39 -12.94
C LEU A 192 -2.15 -13.67 -12.81
N ARG A 193 -1.98 -12.56 -13.54
CA ARG A 193 -0.83 -11.66 -13.45
C ARG A 193 -1.27 -10.33 -12.88
N LEU A 194 -0.87 -10.05 -11.64
CA LEU A 194 -1.32 -8.89 -10.89
C LEU A 194 -0.13 -8.01 -10.55
N SER A 195 -0.25 -6.73 -10.80
CA SER A 195 0.75 -5.74 -10.38
C SER A 195 0.07 -4.54 -9.73
N ALA A 196 0.67 -4.00 -8.67
CA ALA A 196 0.21 -2.77 -8.02
C ALA A 196 1.40 -1.93 -7.58
N THR A 197 1.23 -0.59 -7.62
CA THR A 197 2.29 0.32 -7.19
C THR A 197 2.28 0.44 -5.67
N GLU A 198 1.13 0.76 -5.07
CA GLU A 198 1.02 0.98 -3.64
C GLU A 198 -0.41 0.73 -3.17
N GLY A 199 -0.54 0.03 -2.05
CA GLY A 199 -1.83 -0.24 -1.42
C GLY A 199 -1.98 -1.67 -0.93
N ASP A 200 -3.21 -1.99 -0.53
CA ASP A 200 -3.54 -3.31 0.00
C ASP A 200 -4.07 -4.21 -1.11
N THR A 201 -3.43 -5.35 -1.28
CA THR A 201 -3.85 -6.39 -2.23
C THR A 201 -4.45 -7.56 -1.47
N SER A 202 -5.70 -7.91 -1.75
CA SER A 202 -6.42 -9.02 -1.11
C SER A 202 -6.84 -10.04 -2.16
N LEU A 203 -6.33 -11.25 -2.05
CA LEU A 203 -6.56 -12.37 -2.95
C LEU A 203 -7.28 -13.48 -2.18
N SER A 204 -8.50 -13.85 -2.58
CA SER A 204 -9.25 -14.97 -2.02
C SER A 204 -9.49 -16.01 -3.12
N LEU A 205 -8.63 -17.01 -3.19
CA LEU A 205 -8.52 -17.91 -4.34
C LEU A 205 -8.49 -19.38 -3.93
N THR A 206 -8.99 -20.24 -4.79
CA THR A 206 -9.00 -21.71 -4.62
C THR A 206 -8.16 -22.43 -5.65
N GLY A 207 -7.64 -21.72 -6.66
CA GLY A 207 -6.87 -22.34 -7.74
C GLY A 207 -6.24 -21.32 -8.68
N GLY A 208 -5.66 -21.84 -9.76
CA GLY A 208 -5.02 -21.07 -10.82
C GLY A 208 -3.49 -21.07 -10.75
N THR A 209 -2.90 -20.23 -11.60
CA THR A 209 -1.47 -19.91 -11.59
C THR A 209 -1.34 -18.41 -11.34
N VAL A 210 -0.90 -18.03 -10.15
CA VAL A 210 -0.94 -16.63 -9.70
C VAL A 210 0.47 -16.05 -9.65
N THR A 211 0.67 -14.92 -10.30
CA THR A 211 1.87 -14.10 -10.16
C THR A 211 1.45 -12.71 -9.71
N THR A 212 1.92 -12.28 -8.54
CA THR A 212 1.58 -10.96 -7.99
C THR A 212 2.84 -10.21 -7.61
N THR A 213 2.93 -8.95 -8.04
CA THR A 213 4.05 -8.06 -7.68
C THR A 213 3.51 -6.72 -7.19
N VAL A 214 3.88 -6.33 -5.98
CA VAL A 214 3.50 -5.05 -5.36
C VAL A 214 4.76 -4.30 -4.95
N ALA A 215 4.83 -2.99 -5.22
CA ALA A 215 6.00 -2.24 -4.80
C ALA A 215 5.95 -1.92 -3.30
N ALA A 216 4.82 -1.43 -2.77
CA ALA A 216 4.69 -1.12 -1.34
C ALA A 216 3.26 -1.38 -0.83
N GLY A 217 3.14 -1.79 0.45
CA GLY A 217 1.84 -1.99 1.09
C GLY A 217 1.67 -3.35 1.76
N SER A 218 0.50 -3.96 1.61
CA SER A 218 0.27 -5.31 2.13
C SER A 218 -0.35 -6.23 1.07
N ILE A 219 0.00 -7.52 1.13
CA ILE A 219 -0.64 -8.57 0.33
C ILE A 219 -1.24 -9.58 1.29
N THR A 220 -2.52 -9.88 1.16
CA THR A 220 -3.17 -10.96 1.89
C THR A 220 -3.65 -12.01 0.91
N LEU A 221 -3.10 -13.21 1.00
CA LEU A 221 -3.58 -14.38 0.28
C LEU A 221 -4.39 -15.27 1.23
N ASN A 222 -5.68 -15.34 1.01
CA ASN A 222 -6.58 -16.24 1.69
C ASN A 222 -6.87 -17.46 0.80
N ILE A 223 -6.57 -18.66 1.29
CA ILE A 223 -6.88 -19.92 0.62
C ILE A 223 -8.01 -20.62 1.39
N PRO A 224 -9.27 -20.45 0.97
CA PRO A 224 -10.43 -20.99 1.69
C PRO A 224 -10.60 -22.49 1.51
N ALA A 225 -9.74 -23.16 0.74
CA ALA A 225 -9.77 -24.59 0.48
C ALA A 225 -8.59 -25.33 1.12
N ARG A 226 -8.73 -26.62 1.37
CA ARG A 226 -7.63 -27.46 1.88
C ARG A 226 -6.62 -27.87 0.80
N SER A 227 -6.98 -27.73 -0.46
CA SER A 227 -6.11 -28.00 -1.60
C SER A 227 -6.26 -26.91 -2.64
N TRP A 228 -5.20 -26.67 -3.39
CA TRP A 228 -5.17 -25.71 -4.48
C TRP A 228 -5.34 -26.41 -5.82
N ARG A 229 -6.18 -25.86 -6.68
CA ARG A 229 -6.39 -26.36 -8.05
C ARG A 229 -5.51 -25.59 -9.03
N GLY A 230 -4.36 -26.13 -9.40
CA GLY A 230 -3.43 -25.46 -10.33
C GLY A 230 -1.99 -25.48 -9.86
N ALA A 231 -1.15 -24.63 -10.47
CA ALA A 231 0.29 -24.65 -10.24
C ALA A 231 0.71 -24.04 -8.89
N GLY A 232 -0.03 -23.02 -8.41
CA GLY A 232 0.28 -22.32 -7.18
C GLY A 232 0.38 -20.81 -7.35
N ALA A 233 1.18 -20.15 -6.48
CA ALA A 233 1.32 -18.71 -6.49
C ALA A 233 2.78 -18.24 -6.29
N ASP A 234 3.23 -17.25 -7.05
CA ASP A 234 4.47 -16.49 -6.84
C ASP A 234 4.10 -15.05 -6.47
N ILE A 235 4.29 -14.70 -5.21
CA ILE A 235 3.88 -13.41 -4.66
C ILE A 235 5.10 -12.66 -4.16
N ARG A 236 5.27 -11.44 -4.66
CA ARG A 236 6.43 -10.59 -4.38
C ARG A 236 6.01 -9.21 -3.93
N ILE A 237 6.65 -8.71 -2.88
CA ILE A 237 6.52 -7.33 -2.44
C ILE A 237 7.90 -6.73 -2.18
N ALA A 238 8.12 -5.51 -2.67
CA ALA A 238 9.41 -4.87 -2.44
C ALA A 238 9.54 -4.33 -1.01
N SER A 239 8.46 -3.72 -0.47
CA SER A 239 8.43 -3.23 0.91
C SER A 239 7.05 -3.40 1.52
N GLY A 240 6.94 -4.12 2.64
CA GLY A 240 5.66 -4.29 3.33
C GLY A 240 5.44 -5.68 3.91
N THR A 241 4.19 -6.15 3.88
CA THR A 241 3.81 -7.40 4.54
C THR A 241 3.07 -8.35 3.59
N ILE A 242 3.43 -9.63 3.65
CA ILE A 242 2.65 -10.70 3.02
C ILE A 242 1.97 -11.50 4.13
N ASN A 243 0.65 -11.59 4.11
CA ASN A 243 -0.16 -12.44 4.98
C ASN A 243 -0.69 -13.62 4.18
N VAL A 244 -0.47 -14.82 4.67
CA VAL A 244 -0.92 -16.08 4.05
C VAL A 244 -1.84 -16.78 5.04
N ASP A 245 -3.13 -16.82 4.70
CA ASP A 245 -4.18 -17.41 5.53
C ASP A 245 -4.57 -18.78 4.97
N LEU A 246 -4.20 -19.85 5.70
CA LEU A 246 -4.36 -21.23 5.29
C LEU A 246 -5.43 -21.94 6.10
N GLN A 247 -6.28 -22.75 5.45
CA GLN A 247 -7.23 -23.60 6.16
C GLN A 247 -6.53 -24.73 6.93
N PRO A 248 -7.09 -25.16 8.08
CA PRO A 248 -6.63 -26.38 8.76
C PRO A 248 -6.64 -27.58 7.83
N GLY A 249 -5.51 -28.31 7.79
CA GLY A 249 -5.34 -29.46 6.88
C GLY A 249 -5.03 -29.08 5.43
N PHE A 250 -4.58 -27.83 5.19
CA PHE A 250 -4.09 -27.41 3.89
C PHE A 250 -2.92 -28.28 3.41
N SER A 251 -2.86 -28.57 2.11
CA SER A 251 -1.79 -29.31 1.44
C SER A 251 -1.16 -28.45 0.35
N GLY A 252 0.17 -28.28 0.41
CA GLY A 252 0.95 -27.51 -0.55
C GLY A 252 2.41 -27.38 -0.12
N ASP A 253 3.28 -26.99 -1.05
CA ASP A 253 4.68 -26.67 -0.80
C ASP A 253 4.85 -25.16 -0.68
N ILE A 254 5.48 -24.69 0.38
CA ILE A 254 5.59 -23.27 0.72
C ILE A 254 7.06 -22.89 0.84
N ASP A 255 7.49 -21.95 0.01
CA ASP A 255 8.78 -21.28 0.08
C ASP A 255 8.57 -19.79 0.37
N ALA A 256 9.14 -19.31 1.45
CA ALA A 256 9.11 -17.88 1.79
C ALA A 256 10.52 -17.37 2.07
N GLU A 257 10.81 -16.17 1.61
CA GLU A 257 12.12 -15.53 1.76
C GLU A 257 12.01 -14.03 2.01
N VAL A 258 12.80 -13.54 2.97
CA VAL A 258 13.01 -12.11 3.22
C VAL A 258 14.43 -11.75 2.79
N LEU A 259 14.55 -10.89 1.77
CA LEU A 259 15.81 -10.61 1.09
C LEU A 259 16.73 -9.67 1.86
N ARG A 260 16.19 -8.59 2.45
CA ARG A 260 16.97 -7.54 3.11
C ARG A 260 16.70 -7.45 4.60
N THR A 261 15.65 -6.74 5.01
CA THR A 261 15.30 -6.54 6.41
C THR A 261 13.93 -7.10 6.74
N GLY A 262 13.82 -7.76 7.90
CA GLY A 262 12.53 -8.29 8.35
C GLY A 262 12.61 -9.76 8.76
N LYS A 263 11.46 -10.39 8.86
CA LYS A 263 11.34 -11.77 9.34
C LYS A 263 10.14 -12.51 8.76
N ILE A 264 10.15 -13.83 8.91
CA ILE A 264 9.02 -14.70 8.65
C ILE A 264 8.44 -15.17 9.99
N VAL A 265 7.13 -15.01 10.15
CA VAL A 265 6.38 -15.49 11.31
C VAL A 265 5.48 -16.62 10.85
N ASN A 266 5.77 -17.84 11.27
CA ASN A 266 4.96 -19.01 10.99
C ASN A 266 4.19 -19.43 12.25
N THR A 267 2.87 -19.35 12.20
CA THR A 267 1.97 -19.85 13.23
C THR A 267 1.05 -20.97 12.71
N PHE A 268 1.29 -21.44 11.48
CA PHE A 268 0.58 -22.57 10.91
C PHE A 268 1.23 -23.90 11.34
N GLU A 269 0.56 -24.67 12.18
CA GLU A 269 1.10 -25.88 12.83
C GLU A 269 1.40 -27.04 11.87
N GLY A 270 0.80 -27.03 10.68
CA GLY A 270 0.92 -28.12 9.70
C GLY A 270 2.13 -28.05 8.78
N LEU A 271 3.08 -27.12 9.00
CA LEU A 271 4.21 -26.92 8.09
C LEU A 271 5.46 -27.67 8.56
N ALA A 272 5.85 -28.71 7.82
CA ALA A 272 7.08 -29.47 8.05
C ALA A 272 8.21 -28.98 7.14
N SER A 273 9.45 -28.96 7.64
CA SER A 273 10.63 -28.62 6.85
C SER A 273 10.90 -29.64 5.74
N ARG A 274 11.16 -29.18 4.52
CA ARG A 274 11.54 -30.03 3.37
C ARG A 274 13.03 -30.26 3.24
N GLU A 275 13.85 -29.36 3.77
CA GLU A 275 15.31 -29.38 3.64
C GLU A 275 16.01 -28.73 4.84
N LYS A 276 17.32 -28.77 4.92
CA LYS A 276 18.11 -28.17 6.00
C LYS A 276 18.95 -27.01 5.45
N PRO A 277 18.91 -25.81 6.07
CA PRO A 277 17.97 -25.38 7.10
C PRO A 277 16.61 -25.03 6.45
N GLY A 278 15.53 -25.72 6.80
CA GLY A 278 14.24 -25.56 6.13
C GLY A 278 13.42 -24.38 6.62
N ILE A 279 13.44 -24.14 7.94
CA ILE A 279 12.65 -23.06 8.57
C ILE A 279 13.57 -22.24 9.46
N THR A 280 13.74 -20.97 9.10
CA THR A 280 14.51 -19.96 9.83
C THR A 280 13.68 -18.68 9.95
N GLU A 281 14.21 -17.66 10.60
CA GLU A 281 13.55 -16.34 10.69
C GLU A 281 13.45 -15.61 9.34
N ARG A 282 14.24 -15.98 8.33
CA ARG A 282 14.29 -15.30 7.02
C ARG A 282 14.02 -16.19 5.83
N THR A 283 13.97 -17.49 6.05
CA THR A 283 13.72 -18.47 4.97
C THR A 283 12.85 -19.58 5.51
N VAL A 284 11.79 -19.89 4.81
CA VAL A 284 10.93 -21.06 5.05
C VAL A 284 10.87 -21.89 3.78
N ARG A 285 11.25 -23.16 3.88
CA ARG A 285 11.07 -24.17 2.83
C ARG A 285 10.35 -25.36 3.43
N GLY A 286 9.04 -25.31 3.36
CA GLY A 286 8.16 -26.20 4.09
C GLY A 286 7.18 -26.92 3.20
N ARG A 287 6.63 -28.00 3.75
CA ARG A 287 5.54 -28.76 3.17
C ARG A 287 4.40 -28.83 4.17
N ALA A 288 3.22 -28.47 3.71
CA ALA A 288 1.99 -28.65 4.45
C ALA A 288 1.26 -29.88 3.91
N GLY A 289 0.79 -30.75 4.80
CA GLY A 289 0.07 -31.97 4.45
C GLY A 289 0.84 -32.88 3.47
N ALA A 290 0.18 -33.33 2.42
CA ALA A 290 0.78 -34.18 1.39
C ALA A 290 1.65 -33.41 0.38
N GLY A 291 1.74 -32.09 0.48
CA GLY A 291 2.32 -31.23 -0.55
C GLY A 291 1.37 -30.97 -1.72
N GLY A 292 1.91 -30.57 -2.88
CA GLY A 292 1.11 -30.32 -4.08
C GLY A 292 1.47 -29.01 -4.76
N ALA A 293 0.53 -28.07 -4.86
CA ALA A 293 0.78 -26.78 -5.47
C ALA A 293 1.90 -26.01 -4.77
N TYR A 294 2.66 -25.25 -5.54
CA TYR A 294 3.85 -24.54 -5.06
C TYR A 294 3.57 -23.07 -4.82
N PHE A 295 3.88 -22.62 -3.61
CA PHE A 295 3.69 -21.22 -3.20
C PHE A 295 5.04 -20.59 -2.87
N LYS A 296 5.36 -19.51 -3.58
CA LYS A 296 6.57 -18.73 -3.35
C LYS A 296 6.21 -17.33 -2.88
N PHE A 297 6.78 -16.94 -1.75
CA PHE A 297 6.59 -15.61 -1.15
C PHE A 297 7.94 -14.91 -1.01
N THR A 298 8.10 -13.74 -1.62
CA THR A 298 9.35 -12.98 -1.56
C THR A 298 9.07 -11.56 -1.08
N VAL A 299 9.72 -11.17 0.00
CA VAL A 299 9.66 -9.82 0.57
C VAL A 299 11.05 -9.20 0.51
N GLY A 300 11.15 -7.99 -0.02
CA GLY A 300 12.39 -7.21 0.03
C GLY A 300 12.68 -6.76 1.45
N ASP A 301 11.88 -5.84 1.95
CA ASP A 301 11.92 -5.32 3.32
C ASP A 301 10.54 -5.50 3.98
N GLY A 302 10.46 -6.27 5.08
CA GLY A 302 9.19 -6.44 5.79
C GLY A 302 8.96 -7.82 6.37
N VAL A 303 7.70 -8.27 6.38
CA VAL A 303 7.30 -9.48 7.11
C VAL A 303 6.47 -10.41 6.24
N VAL A 304 6.72 -11.72 6.37
CA VAL A 304 5.81 -12.77 5.88
C VAL A 304 5.15 -13.43 7.08
N ASN A 305 3.83 -13.39 7.14
CA ASN A 305 3.04 -14.08 8.15
C ASN A 305 2.34 -15.29 7.51
N ILE A 306 2.67 -16.49 7.95
CA ILE A 306 1.98 -17.73 7.55
C ILE A 306 1.15 -18.17 8.75
N ARG A 307 -0.18 -18.18 8.60
CA ARG A 307 -1.08 -18.41 9.72
C ARG A 307 -2.30 -19.23 9.33
N ARG A 308 -2.97 -19.75 10.34
CA ARG A 308 -4.28 -20.37 10.18
C ARG A 308 -5.31 -19.29 9.87
N ALA A 309 -6.15 -19.52 8.86
CA ALA A 309 -7.29 -18.66 8.57
C ALA A 309 -8.23 -18.57 9.77
N ALA A 310 -8.70 -17.37 10.08
CA ALA A 310 -9.74 -17.16 11.07
C ALA A 310 -11.04 -17.83 10.57
N GLN A 311 -11.72 -18.51 11.48
CA GLN A 311 -13.04 -19.12 11.22
C GLN A 311 -14.12 -18.06 11.19
#